data_6b76bc7127b9c5559338c4a2d1353f10
#
_entry.id   6b76bc7127b9c5559338c4a2d1353f10
#
_cell.length_a   1.000
_cell.length_b   1.000
_cell.length_c   1.000
_cell.angle_alpha   90.00
_cell.angle_beta   90.00
_cell.angle_gamma   90.00
#
_symmetry.space_group_name_H-M   'P 1'
#
loop_
_entity.id
_entity.type
_entity.pdbx_description
1 polymer ?
#
loop_
_entity_poly.entity_id
_entity_poly.type
_entity_poly.pdbx_seq_one_letter_code
_entity_poly.pdbx_strand_id
1 'polypeptide(L)'
;MMGETGSGNGSEVWKKFLRKHWNMVALLVVAAVLASIGAVYVFLWFVGDAQSTGIVPATLGLWTMGNLVTFILYAIFWELLLIGVPVALAAVAGWLWWRRLPSEEKKEYHFFGKRSRTTTGGGISLLFFIAFCIKVFIDGNWNVAFATWTLDYVVDSMISILIWSLIIFVIPIAIGVIWWISHEVKKKA
;
A
#
# COMPACT_ATOMS: atom_id res chain seq x y z
N MET A 1 28.42 11.39 -32.60
CA MET A 1 27.50 10.28 -32.91
C MET A 1 27.41 9.40 -31.69
N MET A 2 26.45 9.62 -30.81
CA MET A 2 26.15 8.78 -29.65
C MET A 2 24.72 8.28 -29.82
N GLY A 3 24.60 6.94 -29.92
CA GLY A 3 23.43 6.23 -30.37
C GLY A 3 22.27 6.22 -29.39
N GLU A 4 21.13 6.54 -29.91
CA GLU A 4 19.80 6.20 -29.39
C GLU A 4 19.58 4.67 -29.47
N THR A 5 19.98 3.90 -28.48
CA THR A 5 19.79 2.44 -28.47
C THR A 5 19.31 1.95 -27.10
N GLY A 6 18.24 2.55 -26.57
CA GLY A 6 17.72 2.12 -25.25
C GLY A 6 16.21 1.88 -25.15
N SER A 7 15.40 2.50 -25.99
CA SER A 7 13.94 2.49 -25.85
C SER A 7 13.21 1.48 -26.75
N GLY A 8 13.77 1.11 -27.89
CA GLY A 8 13.12 0.23 -28.86
C GLY A 8 13.09 -1.26 -28.48
N ASN A 9 14.06 -1.72 -27.70
CA ASN A 9 14.26 -3.14 -27.46
C ASN A 9 13.24 -3.73 -26.45
N GLY A 10 12.82 -2.95 -25.46
CA GLY A 10 11.87 -3.42 -24.44
C GLY A 10 10.44 -3.64 -24.97
N SER A 11 9.97 -2.77 -25.87
CA SER A 11 8.62 -2.87 -26.43
C SER A 11 8.48 -4.03 -27.42
N GLU A 12 9.54 -4.34 -28.17
CA GLU A 12 9.54 -5.46 -29.11
C GLU A 12 9.60 -6.81 -28.41
N VAL A 13 10.41 -6.92 -27.36
CA VAL A 13 10.49 -8.11 -26.51
C VAL A 13 9.13 -8.39 -25.85
N TRP A 14 8.46 -7.34 -25.37
CA TRP A 14 7.11 -7.44 -24.80
C TRP A 14 6.05 -7.89 -25.80
N LYS A 15 6.05 -7.35 -27.03
CA LYS A 15 5.15 -7.77 -28.12
C LYS A 15 5.37 -9.23 -28.53
N LYS A 16 6.63 -9.68 -28.61
CA LYS A 16 6.98 -11.06 -28.92
C LYS A 16 6.51 -12.03 -27.85
N PHE A 17 6.71 -11.68 -26.58
CA PHE A 17 6.21 -12.44 -25.43
C PHE A 17 4.67 -12.56 -25.42
N LEU A 18 3.97 -11.44 -25.59
CA LEU A 18 2.51 -11.40 -25.67
C LEU A 18 1.97 -12.29 -26.78
N ARG A 19 2.59 -12.25 -27.96
CA ARG A 19 2.15 -13.04 -29.11
C ARG A 19 2.39 -14.54 -28.89
N LYS A 20 3.51 -14.93 -28.24
CA LYS A 20 3.85 -16.32 -28.00
C LYS A 20 3.03 -16.95 -26.87
N HIS A 21 2.74 -16.19 -25.80
CA HIS A 21 2.06 -16.66 -24.60
C HIS A 21 0.68 -15.99 -24.40
N TRP A 22 0.02 -15.63 -25.49
CA TRP A 22 -1.26 -14.90 -25.45
C TRP A 22 -2.28 -15.54 -24.55
N ASN A 23 -2.44 -16.86 -24.58
CA ASN A 23 -3.43 -17.57 -23.77
C ASN A 23 -3.17 -17.42 -22.26
N MET A 24 -1.90 -17.43 -21.84
CA MET A 24 -1.53 -17.26 -20.43
C MET A 24 -1.70 -15.79 -19.99
N VAL A 25 -1.32 -14.85 -20.84
CA VAL A 25 -1.52 -13.43 -20.57
C VAL A 25 -3.01 -13.09 -20.49
N ALA A 26 -3.82 -13.60 -21.42
CA ALA A 26 -5.26 -13.43 -21.41
C ALA A 26 -5.88 -14.02 -20.13
N LEU A 27 -5.46 -15.24 -19.72
CA LEU A 27 -5.91 -15.86 -18.48
C LEU A 27 -5.59 -14.98 -17.25
N LEU A 28 -4.36 -14.45 -17.17
CA LEU A 28 -3.95 -13.57 -16.08
C LEU A 28 -4.74 -12.26 -16.04
N VAL A 29 -5.01 -11.66 -17.21
CA VAL A 29 -5.82 -10.44 -17.32
C VAL A 29 -7.25 -10.71 -16.87
N VAL A 30 -7.87 -11.81 -17.34
CA VAL A 30 -9.22 -12.20 -16.91
C VAL A 30 -9.25 -12.46 -15.41
N ALA A 31 -8.27 -13.17 -14.86
CA ALA A 31 -8.17 -13.41 -13.42
C ALA A 31 -8.03 -12.09 -12.62
N ALA A 32 -7.24 -11.13 -13.10
CA ALA A 32 -7.10 -9.83 -12.46
C ALA A 32 -8.40 -9.02 -12.49
N VAL A 33 -9.13 -9.04 -13.60
CA VAL A 33 -10.44 -8.37 -13.73
C VAL A 33 -11.46 -9.03 -12.78
N LEU A 34 -11.53 -10.36 -12.76
CA LEU A 34 -12.44 -11.08 -11.85
C LEU A 34 -12.09 -10.83 -10.38
N ALA A 35 -10.80 -10.79 -10.03
CA ALA A 35 -10.35 -10.45 -8.68
C ALA A 35 -10.78 -9.02 -8.30
N SER A 36 -10.65 -8.06 -9.21
CA SER A 36 -11.06 -6.67 -8.97
C SER A 36 -12.57 -6.53 -8.76
N ILE A 37 -13.38 -7.21 -9.58
CA ILE A 37 -14.84 -7.26 -9.42
C ILE A 37 -15.20 -7.96 -8.10
N GLY A 38 -14.53 -9.07 -7.79
CA GLY A 38 -14.72 -9.81 -6.55
C GLY A 38 -14.41 -8.96 -5.33
N ALA A 39 -13.33 -8.18 -5.34
CA ALA A 39 -12.97 -7.28 -4.25
C ALA A 39 -14.07 -6.23 -4.00
N VAL A 40 -14.57 -5.58 -5.04
CA VAL A 40 -15.69 -4.64 -4.88
C VAL A 40 -16.93 -5.34 -4.30
N TYR A 41 -17.23 -6.55 -4.77
CA TYR A 41 -18.38 -7.31 -4.27
C TYR A 41 -18.22 -7.69 -2.79
N VAL A 42 -17.04 -8.20 -2.40
CA VAL A 42 -16.73 -8.56 -1.01
C VAL A 42 -16.81 -7.34 -0.11
N PHE A 43 -16.28 -6.20 -0.55
CA PHE A 43 -16.35 -4.96 0.21
C PHE A 43 -17.80 -4.50 0.42
N LEU A 44 -18.63 -4.48 -0.62
CA LEU A 44 -20.03 -4.09 -0.53
C LEU A 44 -20.86 -5.04 0.35
N TRP A 45 -20.61 -6.36 0.20
CA TRP A 45 -21.21 -7.35 1.08
C TRP A 45 -20.83 -7.11 2.54
N PHE A 46 -19.54 -6.91 2.81
CA PHE A 46 -19.05 -6.67 4.16
C PHE A 46 -19.63 -5.39 4.77
N VAL A 47 -19.78 -4.31 4.00
CA VAL A 47 -20.43 -3.07 4.49
C VAL A 47 -21.84 -3.36 4.98
N GLY A 48 -22.63 -4.11 4.20
CA GLY A 48 -23.99 -4.51 4.60
C GLY A 48 -24.01 -5.42 5.84
N ASP A 49 -23.10 -6.39 5.89
CA ASP A 49 -22.96 -7.30 7.03
C ASP A 49 -22.55 -6.57 8.31
N ALA A 50 -21.57 -5.68 8.25
CA ALA A 50 -21.08 -4.89 9.38
C ALA A 50 -22.16 -3.97 9.98
N GLN A 51 -23.05 -3.43 9.14
CA GLN A 51 -24.20 -2.65 9.61
C GLN A 51 -25.28 -3.55 10.22
N SER A 52 -25.61 -4.68 9.59
CA SER A 52 -26.65 -5.59 10.05
C SER A 52 -26.30 -6.29 11.36
N THR A 53 -25.02 -6.61 11.56
CA THR A 53 -24.49 -7.24 12.78
C THR A 53 -24.18 -6.24 13.91
N GLY A 54 -24.29 -4.93 13.62
CA GLY A 54 -24.04 -3.87 14.61
C GLY A 54 -22.54 -3.63 14.92
N ILE A 55 -21.63 -4.16 14.09
CA ILE A 55 -20.18 -3.87 14.19
C ILE A 55 -19.96 -2.36 14.03
N VAL A 56 -20.71 -1.72 13.13
CA VAL A 56 -20.71 -0.28 12.95
C VAL A 56 -22.12 0.28 12.85
N PRO A 57 -22.39 1.50 13.37
CA PRO A 57 -23.64 2.19 13.16
C PRO A 57 -23.91 2.49 11.69
N ALA A 58 -25.16 2.48 11.25
CA ALA A 58 -25.54 2.83 9.89
C ALA A 58 -25.23 4.30 9.53
N THR A 59 -25.27 5.20 10.51
CA THR A 59 -25.01 6.63 10.34
C THR A 59 -23.58 6.97 10.72
N LEU A 60 -22.80 7.52 9.78
CA LEU A 60 -21.40 7.90 9.99
C LEU A 60 -21.16 8.86 11.15
N GLY A 61 -22.10 9.77 11.43
CA GLY A 61 -22.00 10.68 12.58
C GLY A 61 -21.93 9.97 13.93
N LEU A 62 -22.47 8.76 14.03
CA LEU A 62 -22.44 7.93 15.24
C LEU A 62 -21.18 7.07 15.34
N TRP A 63 -20.35 7.03 14.29
CA TRP A 63 -19.11 6.29 14.33
C TRP A 63 -18.15 6.90 15.33
N THR A 64 -17.39 6.04 15.97
CA THR A 64 -16.25 6.40 16.81
C THR A 64 -14.95 5.97 16.11
N MET A 65 -13.81 6.40 16.63
CA MET A 65 -12.52 5.91 16.13
C MET A 65 -12.39 4.39 16.31
N GLY A 66 -12.93 3.85 17.40
CA GLY A 66 -12.98 2.41 17.62
C GLY A 66 -13.76 1.68 16.53
N ASN A 67 -14.95 2.18 16.16
CA ASN A 67 -15.73 1.61 15.04
C ASN A 67 -14.96 1.67 13.74
N LEU A 68 -14.32 2.80 13.42
CA LEU A 68 -13.55 2.98 12.17
C LEU A 68 -12.39 1.98 12.08
N VAL A 69 -11.59 1.85 13.14
CA VAL A 69 -10.46 0.91 13.16
C VAL A 69 -10.94 -0.53 13.07
N THR A 70 -11.97 -0.89 13.82
CA THR A 70 -12.58 -2.22 13.78
C THR A 70 -13.07 -2.53 12.37
N PHE A 71 -13.81 -1.63 11.74
CA PHE A 71 -14.30 -1.77 10.38
C PHE A 71 -13.16 -2.01 9.39
N ILE A 72 -12.10 -1.19 9.44
CA ILE A 72 -10.94 -1.33 8.54
C ILE A 72 -10.26 -2.69 8.73
N LEU A 73 -10.04 -3.12 9.98
CA LEU A 73 -9.38 -4.41 10.25
C LEU A 73 -10.20 -5.60 9.73
N TYR A 74 -11.52 -5.59 9.95
CA TYR A 74 -12.40 -6.64 9.43
C TYR A 74 -12.50 -6.59 7.90
N ALA A 75 -12.57 -5.40 7.29
CA ALA A 75 -12.55 -5.25 5.84
C ALA A 75 -11.27 -5.85 5.24
N ILE A 76 -10.10 -5.49 5.78
CA ILE A 76 -8.82 -6.06 5.35
C ILE A 76 -8.79 -7.58 5.54
N PHE A 77 -9.30 -8.09 6.66
CA PHE A 77 -9.35 -9.53 6.93
C PHE A 77 -10.17 -10.27 5.87
N TRP A 78 -11.39 -9.80 5.58
CA TRP A 78 -12.25 -10.43 4.59
C TRP A 78 -11.72 -10.31 3.16
N GLU A 79 -11.19 -9.16 2.79
CA GLU A 79 -10.54 -8.96 1.48
C GLU A 79 -9.32 -9.87 1.33
N LEU A 80 -8.49 -9.98 2.34
CA LEU A 80 -7.31 -10.85 2.30
C LEU A 80 -7.71 -12.33 2.23
N LEU A 81 -8.75 -12.74 2.95
CA LEU A 81 -9.21 -14.11 2.96
C LEU A 81 -9.90 -14.50 1.65
N LEU A 82 -10.84 -13.69 1.16
CA LEU A 82 -11.69 -14.05 0.02
C LEU A 82 -11.05 -13.71 -1.34
N ILE A 83 -10.22 -12.70 -1.40
CA ILE A 83 -9.56 -12.28 -2.64
C ILE A 83 -8.05 -12.52 -2.58
N GLY A 84 -7.40 -12.17 -1.47
CA GLY A 84 -5.95 -12.28 -1.33
C GLY A 84 -5.46 -13.72 -1.45
N VAL A 85 -6.14 -14.69 -0.82
CA VAL A 85 -5.75 -16.11 -0.89
C VAL A 85 -5.88 -16.66 -2.33
N PRO A 86 -7.01 -16.52 -3.04
CA PRO A 86 -7.10 -16.93 -4.45
C PRO A 86 -6.06 -16.26 -5.36
N VAL A 87 -5.80 -14.97 -5.17
CA VAL A 87 -4.79 -14.23 -5.94
C VAL A 87 -3.39 -14.75 -5.64
N ALA A 88 -3.07 -15.04 -4.37
CA ALA A 88 -1.79 -15.63 -3.99
C ALA A 88 -1.59 -17.03 -4.63
N LEU A 89 -2.63 -17.85 -4.63
CA LEU A 89 -2.59 -19.17 -5.31
C LEU A 89 -2.37 -19.02 -6.82
N ALA A 90 -3.05 -18.08 -7.46
CA ALA A 90 -2.85 -17.79 -8.88
C ALA A 90 -1.43 -17.26 -9.16
N ALA A 91 -0.88 -16.41 -8.28
CA ALA A 91 0.49 -15.93 -8.39
C ALA A 91 1.52 -17.06 -8.23
N VAL A 92 1.32 -17.97 -7.28
CA VAL A 92 2.17 -19.16 -7.11
C VAL A 92 2.09 -20.07 -8.34
N ALA A 93 0.90 -20.33 -8.86
CA ALA A 93 0.72 -21.12 -10.08
C ALA A 93 1.44 -20.47 -11.29
N GLY A 94 1.30 -19.16 -11.46
CA GLY A 94 2.01 -18.39 -12.49
C GLY A 94 3.53 -18.44 -12.33
N TRP A 95 4.01 -18.34 -11.09
CA TRP A 95 5.43 -18.45 -10.79
C TRP A 95 6.01 -19.85 -11.06
N LEU A 96 5.26 -20.91 -10.68
CA LEU A 96 5.64 -22.28 -10.98
C LEU A 96 5.67 -22.55 -12.48
N TRP A 97 4.70 -22.01 -13.22
CA TRP A 97 4.68 -22.06 -14.68
C TRP A 97 5.91 -21.35 -15.25
N TRP A 98 6.22 -20.12 -14.78
CA TRP A 98 7.42 -19.38 -15.17
C TRP A 98 8.71 -20.16 -14.91
N ARG A 99 8.79 -20.88 -13.79
CA ARG A 99 9.96 -21.71 -13.47
C ARG A 99 10.15 -22.88 -14.43
N ARG A 100 9.09 -23.38 -15.05
CA ARG A 100 9.14 -24.49 -16.02
C ARG A 100 9.56 -24.07 -17.43
N LEU A 101 9.60 -22.78 -17.74
CA LEU A 101 10.07 -22.26 -19.01
C LEU A 101 11.56 -22.60 -19.23
N PRO A 102 11.99 -22.93 -20.47
CA PRO A 102 13.39 -23.18 -20.80
C PRO A 102 14.28 -21.99 -20.43
N SER A 103 15.53 -22.28 -20.03
CA SER A 103 16.47 -21.25 -19.59
C SER A 103 16.83 -20.23 -20.69
N GLU A 104 16.76 -20.63 -21.93
CA GLU A 104 17.01 -19.77 -23.11
C GLU A 104 15.89 -18.73 -23.27
N GLU A 105 14.64 -19.14 -23.13
CA GLU A 105 13.50 -18.23 -23.15
C GLU A 105 13.52 -17.23 -21.99
N LYS A 106 13.94 -17.66 -20.79
CA LYS A 106 14.08 -16.77 -19.64
C LYS A 106 15.13 -15.68 -19.82
N LYS A 107 16.22 -15.98 -20.55
CA LYS A 107 17.27 -15.00 -20.87
C LYS A 107 16.79 -13.97 -21.89
N GLU A 108 15.93 -14.36 -22.82
CA GLU A 108 15.35 -13.47 -23.82
C GLU A 108 14.37 -12.46 -23.19
N TYR A 109 13.69 -12.87 -22.11
CA TYR A 109 12.68 -12.06 -21.41
C TYR A 109 13.20 -11.50 -20.08
N HIS A 110 14.06 -10.48 -20.13
CA HIS A 110 14.52 -9.76 -18.93
C HIS A 110 13.43 -8.81 -18.41
N PHE A 111 12.37 -9.38 -17.77
CA PHE A 111 11.28 -8.59 -17.18
C PHE A 111 11.65 -7.88 -15.89
N PHE A 112 12.72 -8.29 -15.21
CA PHE A 112 13.16 -7.69 -13.96
C PHE A 112 14.30 -6.69 -14.15
N GLY A 113 14.15 -5.79 -15.16
CA GLY A 113 14.96 -4.60 -15.27
C GLY A 113 14.54 -3.56 -14.24
N LYS A 114 15.45 -3.21 -13.34
CA LYS A 114 15.40 -2.05 -12.45
C LYS A 114 14.04 -1.84 -11.76
N ARG A 115 13.87 -2.46 -10.59
CA ARG A 115 12.76 -2.20 -9.68
C ARG A 115 12.65 -0.68 -9.50
N SER A 116 11.71 -0.07 -10.20
CA SER A 116 11.33 1.32 -9.96
C SER A 116 10.94 1.42 -8.49
N ARG A 117 11.67 2.22 -7.77
CA ARG A 117 11.41 2.52 -6.36
C ARG A 117 10.17 3.42 -6.34
N THR A 118 9.01 2.80 -6.58
CA THR A 118 7.73 3.49 -6.61
C THR A 118 7.12 3.49 -5.22
N THR A 119 6.87 4.68 -4.74
CA THR A 119 5.84 5.05 -3.77
C THR A 119 6.17 4.88 -2.30
N THR A 120 7.01 5.76 -1.80
CA THR A 120 7.14 6.07 -0.36
C THR A 120 5.85 6.75 0.20
N GLY A 121 4.99 7.31 -0.68
CA GLY A 121 3.81 8.09 -0.26
C GLY A 121 2.77 7.30 0.55
N GLY A 122 2.46 6.05 0.17
CA GLY A 122 1.46 5.24 0.88
C GLY A 122 1.88 4.85 2.31
N GLY A 123 3.16 4.59 2.52
CA GLY A 123 3.69 4.28 3.85
C GLY A 123 3.62 5.47 4.81
N ILE A 124 3.88 6.67 4.32
CA ILE A 124 3.81 7.90 5.12
C ILE A 124 2.36 8.17 5.56
N SER A 125 1.38 8.05 4.66
CA SER A 125 -0.03 8.23 4.99
C SER A 125 -0.51 7.24 6.06
N LEU A 126 -0.08 5.98 5.98
CA LEU A 126 -0.40 4.98 6.98
C LEU A 126 0.19 5.32 8.36
N LEU A 127 1.43 5.79 8.40
CA LEU A 127 2.07 6.23 9.64
C LEU A 127 1.34 7.41 10.28
N PHE A 128 0.92 8.40 9.49
CA PHE A 128 0.10 9.52 9.98
C PHE A 128 -1.24 9.06 10.50
N PHE A 129 -1.90 8.12 9.83
CA PHE A 129 -3.16 7.54 10.30
C PHE A 129 -2.99 6.82 11.64
N ILE A 130 -1.95 6.00 11.79
CA ILE A 130 -1.64 5.32 13.06
C ILE A 130 -1.34 6.33 14.16
N ALA A 131 -0.55 7.37 13.89
CA ALA A 131 -0.25 8.43 14.85
C ALA A 131 -1.52 9.17 15.29
N PHE A 132 -2.46 9.42 14.36
CA PHE A 132 -3.76 10.00 14.67
C PHE A 132 -4.60 9.10 15.56
N CYS A 133 -4.66 7.79 15.28
CA CYS A 133 -5.34 6.82 16.14
C CYS A 133 -4.77 6.83 17.56
N ILE A 134 -3.44 6.85 17.71
CA ILE A 134 -2.76 6.91 19.01
C ILE A 134 -3.11 8.22 19.73
N LYS A 135 -3.08 9.37 19.03
CA LYS A 135 -3.44 10.67 19.61
C LYS A 135 -4.88 10.68 20.14
N VAL A 136 -5.84 10.23 19.33
CA VAL A 136 -7.25 10.13 19.70
C VAL A 136 -7.45 9.21 20.92
N PHE A 137 -6.68 8.10 20.99
CA PHE A 137 -6.73 7.20 22.14
C PHE A 137 -6.18 7.85 23.41
N ILE A 138 -5.05 8.56 23.33
CA ILE A 138 -4.44 9.28 24.46
C ILE A 138 -5.37 10.39 24.97
N ASP A 139 -6.05 11.09 24.07
CA ASP A 139 -7.00 12.16 24.43
C ASP A 139 -8.32 11.63 25.03
N GLY A 140 -8.52 10.31 25.09
CA GLY A 140 -9.75 9.70 25.62
C GLY A 140 -10.93 9.76 24.65
N ASN A 141 -10.72 10.21 23.40
CA ASN A 141 -11.78 10.38 22.41
C ASN A 141 -12.03 9.13 21.54
N TRP A 142 -11.44 7.98 21.89
CA TRP A 142 -11.54 6.74 21.13
C TRP A 142 -12.97 6.26 20.89
N ASN A 143 -13.83 6.40 21.91
CA ASN A 143 -15.23 5.99 21.86
C ASN A 143 -16.21 7.16 21.73
N VAL A 144 -15.72 8.36 21.40
CA VAL A 144 -16.54 9.54 21.21
C VAL A 144 -17.02 9.61 19.77
N ALA A 145 -18.31 9.86 19.56
CA ALA A 145 -18.92 9.92 18.24
C ALA A 145 -18.36 11.10 17.41
N PHE A 146 -18.07 10.86 16.14
CA PHE A 146 -17.48 11.89 15.26
C PHE A 146 -18.35 13.14 15.11
N ALA A 147 -19.66 13.01 15.24
CA ALA A 147 -20.58 14.15 15.21
C ALA A 147 -20.34 15.17 16.33
N THR A 148 -19.68 14.77 17.42
CA THR A 148 -19.36 15.67 18.54
C THR A 148 -17.96 16.27 18.46
N TRP A 149 -17.15 15.87 17.46
CA TRP A 149 -15.81 16.41 17.30
C TRP A 149 -15.85 17.81 16.71
N THR A 150 -15.13 18.72 17.35
CA THR A 150 -14.97 20.09 16.85
C THR A 150 -13.86 20.13 15.78
N LEU A 151 -13.95 21.07 14.85
CA LEU A 151 -12.87 21.31 13.87
C LEU A 151 -11.55 21.61 14.59
N ASP A 152 -11.60 22.43 15.66
CA ASP A 152 -10.44 22.80 16.45
C ASP A 152 -9.72 21.57 17.01
N TYR A 153 -10.46 20.60 17.56
CA TYR A 153 -9.87 19.35 18.04
C TYR A 153 -9.12 18.57 16.95
N VAL A 154 -9.71 18.48 15.76
CA VAL A 154 -9.08 17.78 14.63
C VAL A 154 -7.82 18.49 14.17
N VAL A 155 -7.89 19.83 14.04
CA VAL A 155 -6.74 20.66 13.63
C VAL A 155 -5.62 20.59 14.65
N ASP A 156 -5.90 20.74 15.94
CA ASP A 156 -4.92 20.66 17.02
C ASP A 156 -4.27 19.27 17.10
N SER A 157 -5.04 18.22 16.88
CA SER A 157 -4.51 16.86 16.81
C SER A 157 -3.55 16.68 15.64
N MET A 158 -3.89 17.19 14.45
CA MET A 158 -3.02 17.14 13.27
C MET A 158 -1.72 17.95 13.48
N ILE A 159 -1.81 19.15 14.04
CA ILE A 159 -0.65 19.98 14.38
C ILE A 159 0.25 19.28 15.39
N SER A 160 -0.33 18.69 16.44
CA SER A 160 0.40 17.93 17.44
C SER A 160 1.18 16.76 16.82
N ILE A 161 0.56 16.00 15.92
CA ILE A 161 1.21 14.89 15.22
C ILE A 161 2.36 15.38 14.34
N LEU A 162 2.19 16.51 13.64
CA LEU A 162 3.25 17.12 12.84
C LEU A 162 4.43 17.54 13.71
N ILE A 163 4.18 18.18 14.86
CA ILE A 163 5.24 18.59 15.81
C ILE A 163 5.98 17.35 16.33
N TRP A 164 5.27 16.33 16.79
CA TRP A 164 5.89 15.09 17.27
C TRP A 164 6.68 14.37 16.17
N SER A 165 6.17 14.37 14.95
CA SER A 165 6.89 13.81 13.79
C SER A 165 8.18 14.57 13.52
N LEU A 166 8.18 15.90 13.60
CA LEU A 166 9.37 16.74 13.49
C LEU A 166 10.40 16.39 14.59
N ILE A 167 9.96 16.29 15.84
CA ILE A 167 10.85 16.00 16.98
C ILE A 167 11.47 14.61 16.83
N ILE A 168 10.66 13.58 16.49
CA ILE A 168 11.11 12.18 16.48
C ILE A 168 11.98 11.87 15.26
N PHE A 169 11.69 12.46 14.11
CA PHE A 169 12.37 12.09 12.86
C PHE A 169 13.36 13.14 12.38
N VAL A 170 12.97 14.42 12.33
CA VAL A 170 13.80 15.47 11.71
C VAL A 170 14.97 15.84 12.60
N ILE A 171 14.76 15.95 13.92
CA ILE A 171 15.84 16.36 14.83
C ILE A 171 16.98 15.30 14.89
N PRO A 172 16.72 14.00 15.09
CA PRO A 172 17.77 13.00 15.06
C PRO A 172 18.48 12.90 13.71
N ILE A 173 17.76 13.03 12.59
CA ILE A 173 18.35 13.04 11.26
C ILE A 173 19.28 14.25 11.11
N ALA A 174 18.84 15.45 11.51
CA ALA A 174 19.66 16.67 11.44
C ALA A 174 20.95 16.55 12.28
N ILE A 175 20.83 16.02 13.50
CA ILE A 175 21.99 15.75 14.37
C ILE A 175 22.94 14.74 13.70
N GLY A 176 22.43 13.65 13.15
CA GLY A 176 23.20 12.66 12.44
C GLY A 176 23.94 13.20 11.23
N VAL A 177 23.29 14.05 10.43
CA VAL A 177 23.90 14.73 9.27
C VAL A 177 25.00 15.69 9.72
N ILE A 178 24.74 16.53 10.73
CA ILE A 178 25.75 17.47 11.26
C ILE A 178 26.95 16.70 11.81
N TRP A 179 26.73 15.63 12.57
CA TRP A 179 27.79 14.79 13.08
C TRP A 179 28.61 14.14 11.95
N TRP A 180 27.95 13.62 10.93
CA TRP A 180 28.62 13.02 9.77
C TRP A 180 29.47 14.03 9.00
N ILE A 181 28.93 15.22 8.73
CA ILE A 181 29.68 16.32 8.07
C ILE A 181 30.90 16.72 8.91
N SER A 182 30.74 16.89 10.22
CA SER A 182 31.84 17.28 11.12
C SER A 182 32.95 16.23 11.17
N HIS A 183 32.58 14.94 11.05
CA HIS A 183 33.52 13.84 11.00
C HIS A 183 34.31 13.78 9.69
N GLU A 184 33.62 13.99 8.56
CA GLU A 184 34.28 14.04 7.24
C GLU A 184 35.21 15.26 7.08
N VAL A 185 34.86 16.40 7.61
CA VAL A 185 35.73 17.61 7.61
C VAL A 185 37.01 17.36 8.41
N LYS A 186 36.91 16.71 9.60
CA LYS A 186 38.08 16.37 10.43
C LYS A 186 39.01 15.36 9.79
N LYS A 187 38.54 14.48 8.90
CA LYS A 187 39.39 13.53 8.17
C LYS A 187 40.21 14.16 7.05
N LYS A 188 39.80 15.31 6.57
CA LYS A 188 40.45 16.02 5.44
C LYS A 188 41.38 17.15 5.91
N ALA A 189 41.39 17.51 7.20
CA ALA A 189 42.30 18.43 7.82
C ALA A 189 43.47 17.67 8.47
#